data_b8a2550d609a4bdf4c4aaad0c8ad3143
#
_entry.id   b8a2550d609a4bdf4c4aaad0c8ad3143
#
_cell.length_a   1.000
_cell.length_b   1.000
_cell.length_c   1.000
_cell.angle_alpha   90.00
_cell.angle_beta   90.00
_cell.angle_gamma   90.00
#
_symmetry.space_group_name_H-M   'P 1'
#
loop_
_entity.id
_entity.type
_entity.pdbx_description
1 polymer ?
#
loop_
_entity_poly.entity_id
_entity_poly.type
_entity_poly.pdbx_seq_one_letter_code
_entity_poly.pdbx_strand_id
1 'polypeptide(L)'
;MGNIFRTLAAACCAFLMLIGLNVGSAQASTVEVKLGTDAGMLAFEPSTVTIKAGDTIKFVNNKLAPHNAVFEGHDEYSHSDLAFAPGESWEATFASAGTFDYYCEPHRGAGMVGKVIVE
;
A
#
# COMPACT_ATOMS: atom_id res chain seq x y z
N MET A 1 8.71 -33.23 -44.22
CA MET A 1 9.05 -33.74 -42.89
C MET A 1 9.58 -32.68 -41.96
N GLY A 2 10.46 -31.79 -42.34
CA GLY A 2 10.98 -30.74 -41.49
C GLY A 2 9.93 -29.76 -40.97
N ASN A 3 8.87 -29.52 -41.70
CA ASN A 3 7.83 -28.59 -41.32
C ASN A 3 6.96 -29.08 -40.17
N ILE A 4 6.77 -30.38 -40.01
CA ILE A 4 5.96 -30.96 -38.93
C ILE A 4 6.66 -30.77 -37.59
N PHE A 5 7.96 -30.96 -37.51
CA PHE A 5 8.73 -30.76 -36.28
C PHE A 5 8.77 -29.31 -35.85
N ARG A 6 8.85 -28.38 -36.79
CA ARG A 6 8.82 -26.94 -36.48
C ARG A 6 7.50 -26.51 -35.87
N THR A 7 6.40 -27.04 -36.38
CA THR A 7 5.07 -26.72 -35.89
C THR A 7 4.86 -27.22 -34.45
N LEU A 8 5.33 -28.42 -34.14
CA LEU A 8 5.25 -28.99 -32.81
C LEU A 8 6.06 -28.18 -31.78
N ALA A 9 7.29 -27.80 -32.17
CA ALA A 9 8.12 -26.98 -31.27
C ALA A 9 7.49 -25.64 -30.95
N ALA A 10 6.89 -24.98 -31.94
CA ALA A 10 6.22 -23.71 -31.72
C ALA A 10 5.01 -23.84 -30.79
N ALA A 11 4.23 -24.88 -30.92
CA ALA A 11 3.09 -25.16 -30.05
C ALA A 11 3.50 -25.39 -28.61
N CYS A 12 4.56 -26.12 -28.35
CA CYS A 12 5.08 -26.35 -27.00
C CYS A 12 5.58 -25.07 -26.36
N CYS A 13 6.29 -24.24 -27.08
CA CYS A 13 6.76 -22.95 -26.55
C CYS A 13 5.60 -22.02 -26.17
N ALA A 14 4.57 -21.93 -26.99
CA ALA A 14 3.39 -21.11 -26.70
C ALA A 14 2.66 -21.59 -25.45
N PHE A 15 2.54 -22.89 -25.27
CA PHE A 15 1.90 -23.46 -24.08
C PHE A 15 2.68 -23.14 -22.80
N LEU A 16 3.99 -23.24 -22.80
CA LEU A 16 4.85 -22.92 -21.67
C LEU A 16 4.77 -21.43 -21.31
N MET A 17 4.69 -20.55 -22.27
CA MET A 17 4.54 -19.13 -22.03
C MET A 17 3.21 -18.78 -21.36
N LEU A 18 2.12 -19.43 -21.75
CA LEU A 18 0.82 -19.24 -21.12
C LEU A 18 0.82 -19.66 -19.65
N ILE A 19 1.44 -20.78 -19.31
CA ILE A 19 1.57 -21.23 -17.91
C ILE A 19 2.41 -20.23 -17.10
N GLY A 20 3.51 -19.74 -17.64
CA GLY A 20 4.34 -18.75 -16.99
C GLY A 20 3.62 -17.44 -16.70
N LEU A 21 2.78 -16.97 -17.61
CA LEU A 21 1.99 -15.76 -17.43
C LEU A 21 0.95 -15.91 -16.31
N ASN A 22 0.32 -17.06 -16.18
CA ASN A 22 -0.68 -17.32 -15.14
C ASN A 22 -0.07 -17.41 -13.74
N VAL A 23 1.15 -17.93 -13.60
CA VAL A 23 1.82 -18.07 -12.30
C VAL A 23 2.25 -16.72 -11.74
N GLY A 24 2.55 -15.74 -12.60
CA GLY A 24 3.02 -14.41 -12.18
C GLY A 24 1.92 -13.36 -12.01
N SER A 25 0.65 -13.75 -11.92
CA SER A 25 -0.46 -12.81 -12.00
C SER A 25 -0.87 -12.15 -10.68
N ALA A 26 -0.24 -12.49 -9.56
CA ALA A 26 -0.53 -11.83 -8.27
C ALA A 26 -0.08 -10.37 -8.34
N GLN A 27 -1.03 -9.43 -8.30
CA GLN A 27 -0.76 -8.00 -8.37
C GLN A 27 -0.82 -7.35 -7.00
N ALA A 28 0.06 -6.37 -6.77
CA ALA A 28 0.02 -5.52 -5.61
C ALA A 28 -1.25 -4.65 -5.63
N SER A 29 -1.82 -4.42 -4.47
CA SER A 29 -3.01 -3.60 -4.28
C SER A 29 -2.66 -2.27 -3.63
N THR A 30 -3.54 -1.28 -3.79
CA THR A 30 -3.46 0.00 -3.08
C THR A 30 -4.67 0.14 -2.19
N VAL A 31 -4.43 0.44 -0.92
CA VAL A 31 -5.47 0.67 0.09
C VAL A 31 -5.42 2.12 0.52
N GLU A 32 -6.56 2.78 0.66
CA GLU A 32 -6.63 4.17 1.08
C GLU A 32 -6.86 4.28 2.59
N VAL A 33 -6.13 5.19 3.22
CA VAL A 33 -6.31 5.60 4.62
C VAL A 33 -6.58 7.09 4.65
N LYS A 34 -7.69 7.48 5.24
CA LYS A 34 -8.04 8.89 5.43
C LYS A 34 -7.42 9.43 6.71
N LEU A 35 -6.88 10.61 6.64
CA LEU A 35 -6.34 11.35 7.78
C LEU A 35 -7.39 12.35 8.24
N GLY A 36 -7.95 12.07 9.40
CA GLY A 36 -9.20 12.68 9.85
C GLY A 36 -10.40 11.93 9.26
N THR A 37 -11.31 11.48 10.11
CA THR A 37 -12.46 10.69 9.68
C THR A 37 -13.51 11.54 8.99
N ASP A 38 -14.36 10.93 8.19
CA ASP A 38 -15.50 11.62 7.56
C ASP A 38 -16.44 12.26 8.60
N ALA A 39 -16.53 11.63 9.79
CA ALA A 39 -17.32 12.15 10.90
C ALA A 39 -16.64 13.31 11.64
N GLY A 40 -15.41 13.66 11.31
CA GLY A 40 -14.67 14.76 11.91
C GLY A 40 -13.92 14.40 13.18
N MET A 41 -13.40 13.18 13.29
CA MET A 41 -12.57 12.73 14.40
C MET A 41 -11.08 12.78 14.04
N LEU A 42 -10.24 13.06 15.04
CA LEU A 42 -8.78 13.04 14.89
C LEU A 42 -8.28 11.59 14.94
N ALA A 43 -8.50 10.87 13.85
CA ALA A 43 -8.13 9.46 13.73
C ALA A 43 -7.79 9.12 12.27
N PHE A 44 -7.04 8.05 12.08
CA PHE A 44 -6.87 7.43 10.76
C PHE A 44 -8.07 6.54 10.48
N GLU A 45 -8.57 6.56 9.25
CA GLU A 45 -9.75 5.77 8.87
C GLU A 45 -9.44 4.92 7.63
N PRO A 46 -9.30 3.61 7.77
CA PRO A 46 -9.30 2.82 9.01
C PRO A 46 -8.00 3.01 9.82
N SER A 47 -8.08 2.76 11.13
CA SER A 47 -6.91 2.89 12.01
C SER A 47 -5.98 1.67 11.95
N THR A 48 -6.51 0.51 11.62
CA THR A 48 -5.74 -0.72 11.40
C THR A 48 -6.00 -1.23 9.99
N VAL A 49 -4.93 -1.50 9.27
CA VAL A 49 -4.98 -1.98 7.88
C VAL A 49 -4.14 -3.24 7.78
N THR A 50 -4.69 -4.27 7.14
CA THR A 50 -3.95 -5.50 6.82
C THR A 50 -3.73 -5.55 5.32
N ILE A 51 -2.48 -5.67 4.92
CA ILE A 51 -2.04 -5.72 3.52
C ILE A 51 -1.06 -6.87 3.32
N LYS A 52 -0.69 -7.10 2.08
CA LYS A 52 0.37 -8.07 1.72
C LYS A 52 1.66 -7.33 1.38
N ALA A 53 2.79 -8.01 1.56
CA ALA A 53 4.08 -7.47 1.15
C ALA A 53 4.04 -7.08 -0.34
N GLY A 54 4.48 -5.87 -0.64
CA GLY A 54 4.42 -5.27 -1.97
C GLY A 54 3.22 -4.36 -2.19
N ASP A 55 2.25 -4.38 -1.29
CA ASP A 55 1.09 -3.49 -1.37
C ASP A 55 1.45 -2.06 -0.95
N THR A 56 0.63 -1.12 -1.39
CA THR A 56 0.80 0.32 -1.16
C THR A 56 -0.37 0.85 -0.34
N ILE A 57 -0.08 1.77 0.58
CA ILE A 57 -1.10 2.57 1.25
C ILE A 57 -1.05 3.97 0.70
N LYS A 58 -2.21 4.48 0.29
CA LYS A 58 -2.40 5.88 -0.09
C LYS A 58 -3.04 6.61 1.08
N PHE A 59 -2.29 7.53 1.67
CA PHE A 59 -2.79 8.39 2.75
C PHE A 59 -3.40 9.65 2.13
N VAL A 60 -4.64 9.95 2.50
CA VAL A 60 -5.36 11.10 1.95
C VAL A 60 -5.77 12.04 3.06
N ASN A 61 -5.30 13.29 2.99
CA ASN A 61 -5.69 14.32 3.93
C ASN A 61 -7.19 14.62 3.75
N ASN A 62 -7.96 14.45 4.80
CA ASN A 62 -9.42 14.53 4.75
C ASN A 62 -9.94 15.68 5.59
N LYS A 63 -9.94 15.53 6.92
CA LYS A 63 -10.51 16.53 7.82
C LYS A 63 -9.57 16.84 8.98
N LEU A 64 -9.73 18.05 9.55
CA LEU A 64 -9.02 18.50 10.75
C LEU A 64 -7.49 18.57 10.56
N ALA A 65 -7.05 18.99 9.37
CA ALA A 65 -5.63 19.23 9.10
C ALA A 65 -4.98 20.15 10.16
N PRO A 66 -3.63 20.13 10.33
CA PRO A 66 -2.66 19.40 9.50
C PRO A 66 -2.46 17.95 9.96
N HIS A 67 -2.05 17.10 9.03
CA HIS A 67 -1.75 15.68 9.30
C HIS A 67 -0.45 15.25 8.65
N ASN A 68 0.19 14.26 9.27
CA ASN A 68 1.27 13.49 8.66
C ASN A 68 1.16 12.03 9.13
N ALA A 69 2.11 11.19 8.73
CA ALA A 69 2.18 9.81 9.19
C ALA A 69 3.63 9.46 9.45
N VAL A 70 3.95 9.18 10.70
CA VAL A 70 5.32 8.89 11.15
C VAL A 70 5.37 7.46 11.69
N PHE A 71 6.23 6.65 11.09
CA PHE A 71 6.52 5.29 11.51
C PHE A 71 7.88 5.30 12.18
N GLU A 72 7.93 5.23 13.51
CA GLU A 72 9.20 5.28 14.26
C GLU A 72 10.14 4.18 13.81
N GLY A 73 11.37 4.56 13.46
CA GLY A 73 12.39 3.63 12.98
C GLY A 73 12.21 3.19 11.53
N HIS A 74 11.23 3.73 10.83
CA HIS A 74 10.91 3.37 9.45
C HIS A 74 10.68 4.61 8.60
N ASP A 75 11.76 5.34 8.32
CA ASP A 75 11.70 6.56 7.50
C ASP A 75 11.18 6.27 6.09
N GLU A 76 11.44 5.06 5.59
CA GLU A 76 10.99 4.63 4.27
C GLU A 76 9.47 4.58 4.13
N TYR A 77 8.72 4.49 5.24
CA TYR A 77 7.26 4.48 5.24
C TYR A 77 6.67 5.80 5.72
N SER A 78 7.51 6.67 6.29
CA SER A 78 7.06 7.91 6.92
C SER A 78 6.89 9.04 5.93
N HIS A 79 5.92 9.91 6.22
CA HIS A 79 5.75 11.19 5.55
C HIS A 79 5.68 12.26 6.63
N SER A 80 6.81 12.91 6.88
CA SER A 80 6.96 13.88 7.97
C SER A 80 6.42 15.26 7.62
N ASP A 81 6.35 15.61 6.35
CA ASP A 81 5.78 16.87 5.90
C ASP A 81 4.29 16.91 6.22
N LEU A 82 3.84 18.06 6.71
CA LEU A 82 2.44 18.24 7.08
C LEU A 82 1.58 18.54 5.86
N ALA A 83 0.46 17.84 5.76
CA ALA A 83 -0.55 18.07 4.75
C ALA A 83 -1.63 19.00 5.32
N PHE A 84 -1.92 20.09 4.63
CA PHE A 84 -2.89 21.10 5.05
C PHE A 84 -4.15 21.10 4.20
N ALA A 85 -4.03 20.84 2.92
CA ALA A 85 -5.16 20.92 1.97
C ALA A 85 -5.94 19.62 1.93
N PRO A 86 -7.29 19.67 1.97
CA PRO A 86 -8.12 18.48 1.75
C PRO A 86 -7.81 17.84 0.39
N GLY A 87 -7.66 16.52 0.38
CA GLY A 87 -7.34 15.76 -0.84
C GLY A 87 -5.84 15.63 -1.13
N GLU A 88 -4.99 16.36 -0.43
CA GLU A 88 -3.54 16.16 -0.52
C GLU A 88 -3.21 14.74 -0.09
N SER A 89 -2.35 14.05 -0.83
CA SER A 89 -2.09 12.63 -0.60
C SER A 89 -0.64 12.26 -0.85
N TRP A 90 -0.24 11.11 -0.31
CA TRP A 90 1.04 10.47 -0.58
C TRP A 90 0.89 8.96 -0.45
N GLU A 91 1.88 8.23 -0.92
CA GLU A 91 1.86 6.78 -0.91
C GLU A 91 3.08 6.21 -0.21
N ALA A 92 2.91 5.06 0.44
CA ALA A 92 4.00 4.25 0.99
C ALA A 92 3.80 2.81 0.58
N THR A 93 4.85 2.19 0.04
CA THR A 93 4.83 0.78 -0.37
C THR A 93 5.56 -0.05 0.68
N PHE A 94 4.92 -1.11 1.15
CA PHE A 94 5.41 -1.96 2.23
C PHE A 94 5.99 -3.25 1.65
N ALA A 95 7.30 -3.32 1.53
CA ALA A 95 7.99 -4.43 0.89
C ALA A 95 8.15 -5.66 1.79
N SER A 96 8.11 -5.49 3.11
CA SER A 96 8.42 -6.54 4.08
C SER A 96 7.26 -6.83 5.01
N ALA A 97 7.06 -8.11 5.33
CA ALA A 97 6.07 -8.53 6.31
C ALA A 97 6.42 -8.01 7.71
N GLY A 98 5.41 -7.72 8.51
CA GLY A 98 5.57 -7.21 9.86
C GLY A 98 4.37 -6.39 10.32
N THR A 99 4.47 -5.89 11.54
CA THR A 99 3.47 -4.96 12.09
C THR A 99 4.15 -3.63 12.34
N PHE A 100 3.59 -2.57 11.78
CA PHE A 100 4.18 -1.24 11.81
C PHE A 100 3.18 -0.25 12.42
N ASP A 101 3.55 0.29 13.59
CA ASP A 101 2.76 1.31 14.25
C ASP A 101 3.15 2.69 13.74
N TYR A 102 2.18 3.59 13.65
CA TYR A 102 2.43 4.95 13.21
C TYR A 102 1.50 5.94 13.91
N TYR A 103 1.82 7.21 13.79
CA TYR A 103 1.06 8.28 14.42
C TYR A 103 1.10 9.56 13.59
N CYS A 104 0.16 10.45 13.85
CA CYS A 104 0.16 11.81 13.35
C CYS A 104 0.81 12.71 14.41
N GLU A 105 1.92 13.36 14.07
CA GLU A 105 2.67 14.15 15.06
C GLU A 105 1.83 15.22 15.76
N PRO A 106 1.11 16.11 15.06
CA PRO A 106 0.34 17.15 15.75
C PRO A 106 -0.81 16.64 16.57
N HIS A 107 -1.28 15.42 16.34
CA HIS A 107 -2.46 14.89 17.03
C HIS A 107 -2.18 13.59 17.81
N ARG A 108 -0.92 13.24 18.00
CA ARG A 108 -0.54 12.04 18.76
C ARG A 108 -1.11 12.09 20.19
N GLY A 109 -1.04 13.26 20.82
CA GLY A 109 -1.58 13.46 22.18
C GLY A 109 -3.10 13.28 22.26
N ALA A 110 -3.82 13.44 21.17
CA ALA A 110 -5.25 13.18 21.07
C ALA A 110 -5.58 11.72 20.70
N GLY A 111 -4.56 10.87 20.55
CA GLY A 111 -4.74 9.46 20.24
C GLY A 111 -4.78 9.13 18.75
N MET A 112 -4.32 10.03 17.88
CA MET A 112 -4.27 9.74 16.43
C MET A 112 -3.10 8.83 16.10
N VAL A 113 -3.34 7.53 16.24
CA VAL A 113 -2.38 6.45 16.02
C VAL A 113 -2.99 5.39 15.12
N GLY A 114 -2.15 4.69 14.40
CA GLY A 114 -2.57 3.64 13.47
C GLY A 114 -1.62 2.46 13.45
N LYS A 115 -2.02 1.44 12.72
CA LYS A 115 -1.25 0.20 12.60
C LYS A 115 -1.40 -0.37 11.20
N VAL A 116 -0.28 -0.77 10.61
CA VAL A 116 -0.25 -1.50 9.35
C VAL A 116 0.28 -2.91 9.62
N ILE A 117 -0.51 -3.91 9.28
CA ILE A 117 -0.14 -5.32 9.37
C ILE A 117 0.16 -5.79 7.94
N VAL A 118 1.41 -6.19 7.71
CA VAL A 118 1.87 -6.69 6.40
C VAL A 118 2.10 -8.19 6.51
N GLU A 119 1.38 -8.94 5.73
CA GLU A 119 1.44 -10.41 5.70
C GLU A 119 2.40 -10.96 4.64
#